data_fb96de7624bbf3ff1e5b3382967ac264
#
_entry.id   fb96de7624bbf3ff1e5b3382967ac264
#
_cell.length_a   1.000
_cell.length_b   1.000
_cell.length_c   1.000
_cell.angle_alpha   90.00
_cell.angle_beta   90.00
_cell.angle_gamma   90.00
#
_symmetry.space_group_name_H-M   'P 1'
#
loop_
_entity.id
_entity.type
_entity.pdbx_description
1 polymer ?
#
loop_
_entity_poly.entity_id
_entity_poly.type
_entity_poly.pdbx_seq_one_letter_code
_entity_poly.pdbx_strand_id
1 'polypeptide(L)'
;MDVSDDADRLQTLLYSSYSADVVRQLERPLLDDGVPLMRMAASAVARVTLSLLDDEDLDVEDARVTVLAGAGDNGGDGLYAGAAAEKATP
;
A
#
# COMPACT_ATOMS: atom_id res chain seq x y z
N MET A 1 2.16 -1.60 -23.78
CA MET A 1 3.31 -0.90 -23.18
C MET A 1 4.55 -1.73 -23.41
N ASP A 2 5.61 -1.09 -23.89
CA ASP A 2 6.86 -1.77 -24.21
C ASP A 2 7.61 -2.15 -22.92
N VAL A 3 8.30 -3.30 -22.93
CA VAL A 3 9.12 -3.77 -21.82
C VAL A 3 10.25 -2.77 -21.50
N SER A 4 10.79 -2.10 -22.53
CA SER A 4 11.84 -1.09 -22.36
C SER A 4 11.36 0.10 -21.53
N ASP A 5 10.11 0.55 -21.74
CA ASP A 5 9.51 1.65 -20.96
C ASP A 5 9.34 1.27 -19.50
N ASP A 6 8.97 0.03 -19.20
CA ASP A 6 8.82 -0.46 -17.84
C ASP A 6 10.17 -0.54 -17.13
N ALA A 7 11.22 -0.98 -17.84
CA ALA A 7 12.56 -1.03 -17.29
C ALA A 7 13.10 0.37 -16.98
N ASP A 8 12.86 1.34 -17.89
CA ASP A 8 13.29 2.72 -17.70
C ASP A 8 12.55 3.38 -16.52
N ARG A 9 11.25 3.12 -16.37
CA ARG A 9 10.47 3.61 -15.22
C ARG A 9 11.00 3.05 -13.92
N LEU A 10 11.27 1.76 -13.86
CA LEU A 10 11.79 1.10 -12.66
C LEU A 10 13.13 1.70 -12.28
N GLN A 11 14.02 1.89 -13.26
CA GLN A 11 15.34 2.48 -13.05
C GLN A 11 15.21 3.91 -12.50
N THR A 12 14.33 4.73 -13.07
CA THR A 12 14.06 6.09 -12.59
C THR A 12 13.57 6.08 -11.13
N LEU A 13 12.66 5.18 -10.79
CA LEU A 13 12.17 5.06 -9.41
C LEU A 13 13.27 4.66 -8.43
N LEU A 14 14.15 3.75 -8.84
CA LEU A 14 15.27 3.31 -7.99
C LEU A 14 16.26 4.45 -7.73
N TYR A 15 16.59 5.24 -8.75
CA TYR A 15 17.52 6.37 -8.61
C TYR A 15 16.90 7.57 -7.87
N SER A 16 15.58 7.71 -7.89
CA SER A 16 14.88 8.79 -7.19
C SER A 16 14.34 8.38 -5.83
N SER A 17 14.65 7.17 -5.38
CA SER A 17 14.23 6.71 -4.06
C SER A 17 15.02 7.41 -2.95
N TYR A 18 14.41 7.46 -1.76
CA TYR A 18 14.99 8.09 -0.58
C TYR A 18 15.28 7.04 0.49
N SER A 19 16.28 7.33 1.34
CA SER A 19 16.53 6.49 2.50
C SER A 19 15.39 6.57 3.49
N ALA A 20 15.26 5.54 4.35
CA ALA A 20 14.23 5.52 5.39
C ALA A 20 14.35 6.73 6.34
N ASP A 21 15.58 7.14 6.65
CA ASP A 21 15.81 8.28 7.54
C ASP A 21 15.31 9.59 6.92
N VAL A 22 15.55 9.80 5.62
CA VAL A 22 15.07 10.98 4.90
C VAL A 22 13.55 10.99 4.87
N VAL A 23 12.94 9.84 4.59
CA VAL A 23 11.47 9.72 4.58
C VAL A 23 10.89 10.07 5.95
N ARG A 24 11.50 9.57 7.04
CA ARG A 24 11.05 9.90 8.40
C ARG A 24 11.13 11.40 8.69
N GLN A 25 12.20 12.06 8.23
CA GLN A 25 12.35 13.50 8.39
C GLN A 25 11.29 14.27 7.62
N LEU A 26 10.93 13.82 6.42
CA LEU A 26 9.89 14.44 5.60
C LEU A 26 8.49 14.22 6.18
N GLU A 27 8.27 13.08 6.82
CA GLU A 27 6.98 12.73 7.43
C GLU A 27 6.74 13.42 8.76
N ARG A 28 7.82 13.78 9.49
CA ARG A 28 7.71 14.32 10.86
C ARG A 28 6.77 15.53 10.95
N PRO A 29 6.86 16.56 10.10
CA PRO A 29 5.92 17.69 10.18
C PRO A 29 4.47 17.26 9.98
N LEU A 30 4.22 16.29 9.09
CA LEU A 30 2.88 15.76 8.84
C LEU A 30 2.34 15.01 10.05
N LEU A 31 3.18 14.20 10.69
CA LEU A 31 2.82 13.47 11.91
C LEU A 31 2.55 14.42 13.07
N ASP A 32 3.36 15.48 13.19
CA ASP A 32 3.18 16.50 14.23
C ASP A 32 1.87 17.26 14.04
N ASP A 33 1.42 17.44 12.79
CA ASP A 33 0.12 18.04 12.45
C ASP A 33 -1.05 17.03 12.56
N GLY A 34 -0.78 15.79 12.97
CA GLY A 34 -1.81 14.78 13.17
C GLY A 34 -2.29 14.10 11.89
N VAL A 35 -1.52 14.18 10.80
CA VAL A 35 -1.88 13.51 9.54
C VAL A 35 -1.77 11.98 9.73
N PRO A 36 -2.85 11.21 9.46
CA PRO A 36 -2.86 9.76 9.68
C PRO A 36 -2.19 9.00 8.52
N LEU A 37 -0.87 9.15 8.39
CA LEU A 37 -0.10 8.59 7.27
C LEU A 37 -0.23 7.06 7.18
N MET A 38 -0.21 6.37 8.31
CA MET A 38 -0.33 4.92 8.36
C MET A 38 -1.66 4.45 7.78
N ARG A 39 -2.76 5.09 8.16
CA ARG A 39 -4.10 4.77 7.65
C ARG A 39 -4.24 5.09 6.17
N MET A 40 -3.60 6.17 5.73
CA MET A 40 -3.60 6.55 4.31
C MET A 40 -2.88 5.50 3.47
N ALA A 41 -1.72 5.03 3.93
CA ALA A 41 -0.96 3.97 3.26
C ALA A 41 -1.76 2.65 3.25
N ALA A 42 -2.35 2.27 4.37
CA ALA A 42 -3.16 1.05 4.47
C ALA A 42 -4.38 1.10 3.56
N SER A 43 -5.06 2.24 3.46
CA SER A 43 -6.20 2.42 2.56
C SER A 43 -5.79 2.31 1.10
N ALA A 44 -4.60 2.83 0.74
CA ALA A 44 -4.07 2.69 -0.61
C ALA A 44 -3.79 1.22 -0.96
N VAL A 45 -3.20 0.46 -0.04
CA VAL A 45 -2.95 -0.97 -0.21
C VAL A 45 -4.26 -1.74 -0.40
N ALA A 46 -5.28 -1.41 0.39
CA ALA A 46 -6.59 -2.04 0.27
C ALA A 46 -7.19 -1.81 -1.13
N ARG A 47 -7.12 -0.59 -1.64
CA ARG A 47 -7.62 -0.25 -2.99
C ARG A 47 -6.88 -1.02 -4.08
N VAL A 48 -5.55 -1.11 -3.98
CA VAL A 48 -4.75 -1.88 -4.94
C VAL A 48 -5.12 -3.36 -4.89
N THR A 49 -5.31 -3.91 -3.69
CA THR A 49 -5.72 -5.30 -3.51
C THR A 49 -7.05 -5.59 -4.20
N LEU A 50 -8.06 -4.76 -3.98
CA LEU A 50 -9.37 -4.92 -4.61
C LEU A 50 -9.28 -4.80 -6.13
N SER A 51 -8.47 -3.87 -6.62
CA SER A 51 -8.23 -3.70 -8.05
C SER A 51 -7.58 -4.93 -8.68
N LEU A 52 -6.61 -5.54 -7.99
CA LEU A 52 -5.96 -6.78 -8.47
C LEU A 52 -6.94 -7.95 -8.52
N LEU A 53 -7.83 -8.07 -7.54
CA LEU A 53 -8.86 -9.12 -7.55
C LEU A 53 -9.81 -8.95 -8.74
N ASP A 54 -10.18 -7.72 -9.05
CA ASP A 54 -11.03 -7.41 -10.19
C ASP A 54 -10.32 -7.75 -11.51
N ASP A 55 -9.05 -7.37 -11.64
CA ASP A 55 -8.23 -7.66 -12.83
C ASP A 55 -8.09 -9.16 -13.09
N GLU A 56 -8.09 -9.99 -12.05
CA GLU A 56 -8.02 -11.45 -12.16
C GLU A 56 -9.38 -12.09 -12.35
N ASP A 57 -10.42 -11.32 -12.60
CA ASP A 57 -11.81 -11.79 -12.73
C ASP A 57 -12.32 -12.57 -11.52
N LEU A 58 -11.77 -12.31 -10.34
CA LEU A 58 -12.22 -12.93 -9.12
C LEU A 58 -13.41 -12.17 -8.57
N ASP A 59 -14.42 -12.93 -8.15
CA ASP A 59 -15.56 -12.34 -7.45
C ASP A 59 -15.08 -11.88 -6.06
N VAL A 60 -15.17 -10.58 -5.82
CA VAL A 60 -14.70 -9.98 -4.56
C VAL A 60 -15.44 -10.57 -3.36
N GLU A 61 -16.72 -10.92 -3.50
CA GLU A 61 -17.50 -11.51 -2.42
C GLU A 61 -17.01 -12.90 -2.01
N ASP A 62 -16.48 -13.67 -2.97
CA ASP A 62 -15.98 -15.02 -2.74
C ASP A 62 -14.47 -15.07 -2.53
N ALA A 63 -13.78 -13.97 -2.76
CA ALA A 63 -12.33 -13.93 -2.64
C ALA A 63 -11.89 -13.99 -1.19
N ARG A 64 -10.76 -14.67 -0.97
CA ARG A 64 -10.11 -14.73 0.34
C ARG A 64 -8.77 -14.03 0.26
N VAL A 65 -8.53 -13.09 1.16
CA VAL A 65 -7.26 -12.39 1.27
C VAL A 65 -6.67 -12.73 2.64
N THR A 66 -5.46 -13.27 2.63
CA THR A 66 -4.76 -13.59 3.87
C THR A 66 -3.76 -12.49 4.18
N VAL A 67 -3.83 -11.96 5.39
CA VAL A 67 -2.89 -10.96 5.88
C VAL A 67 -1.85 -11.64 6.77
N LEU A 68 -0.57 -11.51 6.40
CA LEU A 68 0.54 -11.97 7.21
C LEU A 68 1.08 -10.77 7.98
N ALA A 69 0.76 -10.68 9.25
CA ALA A 69 1.10 -9.52 10.07
C ALA A 69 2.18 -9.87 11.09
N GLY A 70 3.30 -9.14 11.02
CA GLY A 70 4.33 -9.21 12.05
C GLY A 70 3.99 -8.32 13.24
N ALA A 71 4.89 -8.28 14.22
CA ALA A 71 4.71 -7.51 15.46
C ALA A 71 5.09 -6.02 15.31
N GLY A 72 5.68 -5.62 14.18
CA GLY A 72 6.10 -4.24 13.93
C GLY A 72 5.01 -3.37 13.33
N ASP A 73 5.38 -2.14 13.00
CA ASP A 73 4.45 -1.14 12.44
C ASP A 73 3.82 -1.60 11.11
N ASN A 74 4.59 -2.29 10.27
CA ASN A 74 4.06 -2.85 9.02
C ASN A 74 2.96 -3.89 9.26
N GLY A 75 3.04 -4.63 10.36
CA GLY A 75 1.99 -5.57 10.75
C GLY A 75 0.68 -4.85 11.01
N GLY A 76 0.74 -3.71 11.70
CA GLY A 76 -0.42 -2.85 11.94
C GLY A 76 -1.02 -2.32 10.64
N ASP A 77 -0.17 -1.87 9.71
CA ASP A 77 -0.61 -1.40 8.39
C ASP A 77 -1.34 -2.51 7.62
N GLY A 78 -0.82 -3.74 7.67
CA GLY A 78 -1.46 -4.88 7.03
C GLY A 78 -2.84 -5.18 7.59
N LEU A 79 -2.99 -5.11 8.91
CA LEU A 79 -4.29 -5.32 9.57
C LEU A 79 -5.29 -4.24 9.18
N TYR A 80 -4.87 -2.98 9.15
CA TYR A 80 -5.71 -1.87 8.69
C TYR A 80 -6.12 -2.04 7.22
N ALA A 81 -5.19 -2.45 6.37
CA ALA A 81 -5.46 -2.68 4.95
C ALA A 81 -6.50 -3.79 4.77
N GLY A 82 -6.38 -4.90 5.52
CA GLY A 82 -7.34 -6.00 5.47
C GLY A 82 -8.73 -5.54 5.90
N ALA A 83 -8.83 -4.80 6.99
CA ALA A 83 -10.11 -4.27 7.47
C ALA A 83 -10.73 -3.28 6.47
N ALA A 84 -9.91 -2.42 5.86
CA ALA A 84 -10.37 -1.45 4.87
C ALA A 84 -10.90 -2.16 3.61
N ALA A 85 -10.23 -3.21 3.16
CA ALA A 85 -10.67 -4.01 2.01
C ALA A 85 -12.01 -4.71 2.29
N GLU A 86 -12.17 -5.25 3.49
CA GLU A 86 -13.43 -5.89 3.91
C GLU A 86 -14.58 -4.90 3.90
N LYS A 87 -14.38 -3.70 4.44
CA LYS A 87 -15.41 -2.66 4.49
C LYS A 87 -15.80 -2.15 3.11
N ALA A 88 -14.86 -2.15 2.15
CA ALA A 88 -15.15 -1.69 0.79
C ALA A 88 -15.89 -2.73 -0.05
N THR A 89 -16.03 -3.96 0.45
CA THR A 89 -16.78 -5.02 -0.22
C THR A 89 -18.29 -4.82 0.04
N PRO A 90 -19.11 -4.82 -1.02
CA PRO A 90 -20.57 -4.65 -0.87
C PRO A 90 -21.22 -5.80 -0.13
#